data_fe12bf3d3e9051268588d52fb8d6f98a
#
_entry.id   fe12bf3d3e9051268588d52fb8d6f98a
#
_cell.length_a   1.000
_cell.length_b   1.000
_cell.length_c   1.000
_cell.angle_alpha   90.00
_cell.angle_beta   90.00
_cell.angle_gamma   90.00
#
_symmetry.space_group_name_H-M   'P 1'
#
loop_
_entity.id
_entity.type
_entity.pdbx_description
1 polymer ?
#
loop_
_entity_poly.entity_id
_entity_poly.type
_entity_poly.pdbx_seq_one_letter_code
_entity_poly.pdbx_strand_id
1 'polypeptide(L)'
;MMTEELWWGRTPNPARFQRDVLEQVELENSVVLNFPGDVPWRSVFISMLQNFLHQTSATRDFLVIEAPYERDPKKRMEPGEFILKNHCEQWVYDNYWPTQTYGQYLASKPVTLHQMYIYVKGIHRDECEAWFQFVRDYLESFPENAQHAVFLLEVQCSSVSGYRQLTFLNYQDYVSDYDGLMLCLAVTAPLRCSSTQKQYIAEIADHIAGENVEQAGQLADEGVALAQSPLETVGTLFADYGYNSKDLEKRVHAAVWEAQIKIIFPKMEQFRSAFIRKHHEKLMGVMPVRNSNGETIYEPDELELGTLYFICNTKCHVEQKDYEKLRSYREARNKLAHWDILSYEDMQSLGLL
;
A
#
# COMPACT_ATOMS: atom_id res chain seq x y z
N MET A 1 -14.40 4.70 8.65
CA MET A 1 -13.02 4.32 8.97
C MET A 1 -12.17 5.16 8.05
N MET A 2 -11.19 5.86 8.56
CA MET A 2 -10.31 6.69 7.75
C MET A 2 -9.33 5.80 6.96
N THR A 3 -8.80 6.30 5.86
CA THR A 3 -7.94 5.53 4.93
C THR A 3 -6.68 4.99 5.62
N GLU A 4 -6.08 5.78 6.51
CA GLU A 4 -4.93 5.40 7.33
C GLU A 4 -5.23 4.23 8.29
N GLU A 5 -6.45 4.19 8.86
CA GLU A 5 -6.88 3.07 9.71
C GLU A 5 -7.13 1.80 8.88
N LEU A 6 -7.54 1.95 7.62
CA LEU A 6 -7.66 0.82 6.70
C LEU A 6 -6.30 0.21 6.36
N TRP A 7 -5.28 1.05 6.16
CA TRP A 7 -3.92 0.59 5.87
C TRP A 7 -3.38 -0.30 6.98
N TRP A 8 -3.32 0.23 8.20
CA TRP A 8 -2.73 -0.50 9.33
C TRP A 8 -3.62 -1.57 9.94
N GLY A 9 -4.95 -1.42 9.85
CA GLY A 9 -5.87 -2.32 10.52
C GLY A 9 -6.54 -3.37 9.62
N ARG A 10 -6.57 -3.18 8.29
CA ARG A 10 -7.32 -4.07 7.36
C ARG A 10 -6.58 -4.47 6.10
N THR A 11 -5.61 -3.69 5.61
CA THR A 11 -4.78 -4.14 4.49
C THR A 11 -3.92 -5.30 4.97
N PRO A 12 -3.98 -6.48 4.32
CA PRO A 12 -3.51 -7.73 4.93
C PRO A 12 -2.08 -7.71 5.44
N ASN A 13 -1.15 -7.21 4.64
CA ASN A 13 0.28 -7.25 4.96
C ASN A 13 0.69 -6.18 5.99
N PRO A 14 0.31 -4.90 5.87
CA PRO A 14 0.54 -3.91 6.92
C PRO A 14 -0.11 -4.30 8.26
N ALA A 15 -1.33 -4.84 8.24
CA ALA A 15 -2.00 -5.31 9.45
C ALA A 15 -1.30 -6.52 10.07
N ARG A 16 -0.72 -7.41 9.26
CA ARG A 16 0.10 -8.52 9.75
C ARG A 16 1.38 -8.01 10.42
N PHE A 17 2.09 -7.07 9.75
CA PHE A 17 3.26 -6.44 10.34
C PHE A 17 2.95 -5.84 11.73
N GLN A 18 1.89 -5.03 11.82
CA GLN A 18 1.46 -4.42 13.09
C GLN A 18 1.16 -5.48 14.16
N ARG A 19 0.46 -6.55 13.81
CA ARG A 19 0.12 -7.64 14.74
C ARG A 19 1.35 -8.36 15.24
N ASP A 20 2.30 -8.66 14.36
CA ASP A 20 3.54 -9.35 14.74
C ASP A 20 4.39 -8.46 15.66
N VAL A 21 4.40 -7.12 15.45
CA VAL A 21 5.01 -6.17 16.39
C VAL A 21 4.35 -6.25 17.77
N LEU A 22 3.01 -6.21 17.80
CA LEU A 22 2.26 -6.27 19.06
C LEU A 22 2.49 -7.60 19.80
N GLU A 23 2.49 -8.72 19.08
CA GLU A 23 2.76 -10.05 19.65
C GLU A 23 4.14 -10.11 20.33
N GLN A 24 5.17 -9.56 19.69
CA GLN A 24 6.50 -9.50 20.29
C GLN A 24 6.53 -8.63 21.56
N VAL A 25 5.87 -7.49 21.51
CA VAL A 25 5.80 -6.57 22.67
C VAL A 25 5.01 -7.16 23.83
N GLU A 26 3.93 -7.92 23.57
CA GLU A 26 3.17 -8.66 24.59
C GLU A 26 3.99 -9.79 25.22
N LEU A 27 4.90 -10.38 24.46
CA LEU A 27 5.88 -11.36 24.96
C LEU A 27 7.06 -10.71 25.70
N GLU A 28 7.00 -9.39 25.94
CA GLU A 28 8.05 -8.59 26.56
C GLU A 28 9.38 -8.54 25.77
N ASN A 29 9.36 -8.88 24.50
CA ASN A 29 10.51 -8.76 23.61
C ASN A 29 10.68 -7.32 23.12
N SER A 30 11.91 -6.81 23.20
CA SER A 30 12.25 -5.55 22.52
C SER A 30 12.40 -5.77 21.02
N VAL A 31 11.87 -4.82 20.23
CA VAL A 31 11.71 -4.97 18.79
C VAL A 31 12.49 -3.90 18.04
N VAL A 32 13.17 -4.29 16.97
CA VAL A 32 13.75 -3.38 15.99
C VAL A 32 12.83 -3.34 14.78
N LEU A 33 12.27 -2.17 14.51
CA LEU A 33 11.39 -1.89 13.39
C LEU A 33 12.20 -1.27 12.25
N ASN A 34 12.55 -2.07 11.26
CA ASN A 34 13.31 -1.56 10.11
C ASN A 34 12.36 -1.05 9.03
N PHE A 35 12.31 0.27 8.88
CA PHE A 35 11.50 0.94 7.89
C PHE A 35 12.37 1.47 6.74
N PRO A 36 12.04 1.18 5.48
CA PRO A 36 12.72 1.77 4.34
C PRO A 36 12.11 3.15 4.03
N GLY A 37 12.80 4.22 4.33
CA GLY A 37 12.34 5.56 3.97
C GLY A 37 10.99 5.94 4.58
N ASP A 38 10.09 6.47 3.75
CA ASP A 38 8.77 6.93 4.18
C ASP A 38 7.77 5.77 4.26
N VAL A 39 7.28 5.54 5.47
CA VAL A 39 6.21 4.55 5.74
C VAL A 39 4.87 5.28 5.79
N PRO A 40 3.85 4.80 5.07
CA PRO A 40 2.55 5.47 5.03
C PRO A 40 1.93 5.59 6.42
N TRP A 41 1.43 6.80 6.73
CA TRP A 41 0.74 7.11 8.00
C TRP A 41 1.44 6.59 9.26
N ARG A 42 2.75 6.81 9.34
CA ARG A 42 3.60 6.37 10.45
C ARG A 42 3.11 6.82 11.83
N SER A 43 2.59 8.05 11.93
CA SER A 43 2.01 8.57 13.18
C SER A 43 0.78 7.78 13.64
N VAL A 44 -0.02 7.30 12.69
CA VAL A 44 -1.19 6.46 12.96
C VAL A 44 -0.75 5.09 13.47
N PHE A 45 0.28 4.49 12.86
CA PHE A 45 0.87 3.25 13.37
C PHE A 45 1.27 3.35 14.84
N ILE A 46 2.03 4.40 15.21
CA ILE A 46 2.46 4.64 16.60
C ILE A 46 1.25 4.80 17.52
N SER A 47 0.25 5.59 17.09
CA SER A 47 -0.97 5.83 17.88
C SER A 47 -1.79 4.54 18.08
N MET A 48 -1.87 3.68 17.07
CA MET A 48 -2.57 2.39 17.17
C MET A 48 -1.83 1.43 18.12
N LEU A 49 -0.49 1.37 18.06
CA LEU A 49 0.30 0.61 19.03
C LEU A 49 0.07 1.10 20.45
N GLN A 50 0.15 2.41 20.69
CA GLN A 50 -0.08 3.03 21.99
C GLN A 50 -1.47 2.68 22.53
N ASN A 51 -2.51 2.83 21.71
CA ASN A 51 -3.88 2.53 22.12
C ASN A 51 -4.07 1.07 22.50
N PHE A 52 -3.53 0.15 21.69
CA PHE A 52 -3.61 -1.27 21.96
C PHE A 52 -2.88 -1.65 23.25
N LEU A 53 -1.65 -1.20 23.41
CA LEU A 53 -0.83 -1.52 24.57
C LEU A 53 -1.40 -0.90 25.87
N HIS A 54 -2.03 0.26 25.79
CA HIS A 54 -2.74 0.85 26.93
C HIS A 54 -3.98 0.04 27.35
N GLN A 55 -4.66 -0.60 26.39
CA GLN A 55 -5.81 -1.46 26.68
C GLN A 55 -5.39 -2.81 27.27
N THR A 56 -4.26 -3.37 26.84
CA THR A 56 -3.79 -4.69 27.28
C THR A 56 -2.97 -4.63 28.57
N SER A 57 -2.28 -3.52 28.82
CA SER A 57 -1.43 -3.33 29.99
C SER A 57 -1.61 -1.91 30.58
N ALA A 58 -2.64 -1.72 31.40
CA ALA A 58 -2.92 -0.45 32.05
C ALA A 58 -1.85 0.02 33.09
N THR A 59 -0.88 -0.84 33.39
CA THR A 59 0.19 -0.55 34.37
C THR A 59 1.48 -0.06 33.74
N ARG A 60 1.58 -0.05 32.41
CA ARG A 60 2.75 0.41 31.65
C ARG A 60 2.45 1.68 30.90
N ASP A 61 3.32 2.65 31.01
CA ASP A 61 3.27 3.88 30.23
C ASP A 61 3.92 3.70 28.86
N PHE A 62 3.43 4.43 27.85
CA PHE A 62 3.98 4.44 26.50
C PHE A 62 4.70 5.76 26.25
N LEU A 63 6.02 5.71 26.12
CA LEU A 63 6.88 6.86 25.88
C LEU A 63 7.39 6.87 24.44
N VAL A 64 7.13 7.94 23.71
CA VAL A 64 7.70 8.18 22.38
C VAL A 64 8.85 9.16 22.51
N ILE A 65 10.04 8.78 22.07
CA ILE A 65 11.22 9.63 22.05
C ILE A 65 11.78 9.74 20.64
N GLU A 66 12.37 10.88 20.33
CA GLU A 66 13.06 11.12 19.08
C GLU A 66 14.56 10.96 19.31
N ALA A 67 15.19 10.03 18.59
CA ALA A 67 16.63 9.81 18.71
C ALA A 67 17.39 11.07 18.29
N PRO A 68 18.32 11.56 19.12
CA PRO A 68 19.15 12.71 18.74
C PRO A 68 20.07 12.31 17.60
N TYR A 69 20.24 13.17 16.61
CA TYR A 69 21.19 12.96 15.54
C TYR A 69 22.20 14.10 15.48
N GLU A 70 23.51 13.76 15.56
CA GLU A 70 24.60 14.69 15.38
C GLU A 70 25.54 14.17 14.28
N ARG A 71 25.83 15.04 13.30
CA ARG A 71 26.71 14.68 12.15
C ARG A 71 28.14 14.41 12.56
N ASP A 72 28.66 15.17 13.56
CA ASP A 72 30.02 14.97 14.06
C ASP A 72 30.05 13.79 15.05
N PRO A 73 30.69 12.66 14.70
CA PRO A 73 30.72 11.49 15.57
C PRO A 73 31.33 11.77 16.97
N LYS A 74 32.16 12.79 17.10
CA LYS A 74 32.81 13.15 18.38
C LYS A 74 31.86 13.88 19.33
N LYS A 75 30.75 14.40 18.82
CA LYS A 75 29.74 15.13 19.59
C LYS A 75 28.49 14.31 19.82
N ARG A 76 28.41 13.11 19.25
CA ARG A 76 27.27 12.21 19.43
C ARG A 76 27.14 11.82 20.88
N MET A 77 25.95 12.00 21.42
CA MET A 77 25.59 11.53 22.75
C MET A 77 25.29 10.05 22.71
N GLU A 78 25.79 9.28 23.66
CA GLU A 78 25.43 7.87 23.77
C GLU A 78 23.93 7.72 24.07
N PRO A 79 23.22 6.71 23.49
CA PRO A 79 21.80 6.51 23.71
C PRO A 79 21.39 6.44 25.17
N GLY A 80 22.16 5.77 26.00
CA GLY A 80 21.90 5.67 27.44
C GLY A 80 22.11 6.97 28.18
N GLU A 81 23.11 7.80 27.80
CA GLU A 81 23.29 9.15 28.33
C GLU A 81 22.10 10.04 27.97
N PHE A 82 21.65 9.95 26.71
CA PHE A 82 20.49 10.70 26.25
C PHE A 82 19.22 10.38 27.05
N ILE A 83 18.93 9.09 27.26
CA ILE A 83 17.77 8.65 28.06
C ILE A 83 17.92 9.13 29.50
N LEU A 84 19.09 8.92 30.10
CA LEU A 84 19.37 9.28 31.47
C LEU A 84 19.19 10.77 31.72
N LYS A 85 19.67 11.61 30.81
CA LYS A 85 19.63 13.06 30.93
C LYS A 85 18.28 13.69 30.65
N ASN A 86 17.51 13.14 29.71
CA ASN A 86 16.30 13.78 29.20
C ASN A 86 15.00 13.10 29.66
N HIS A 87 15.05 11.83 30.09
CA HIS A 87 13.87 11.04 30.40
C HIS A 87 13.91 10.38 31.78
N CYS A 88 14.92 10.70 32.59
CA CYS A 88 15.01 10.29 33.97
C CYS A 88 15.02 11.49 34.91
N GLU A 89 14.76 11.26 36.18
CA GLU A 89 14.85 12.33 37.18
C GLU A 89 16.30 12.79 37.38
N GLN A 90 16.50 14.10 37.64
CA GLN A 90 17.83 14.70 37.73
C GLN A 90 18.75 14.00 38.76
N TRP A 91 18.19 13.54 39.86
CA TRP A 91 18.97 12.81 40.88
C TRP A 91 19.54 11.48 40.38
N VAL A 92 18.87 10.82 39.40
CA VAL A 92 19.37 9.59 38.78
C VAL A 92 20.59 9.91 37.94
N TYR A 93 20.54 11.00 37.16
CA TYR A 93 21.65 11.48 36.35
C TYR A 93 22.85 11.89 37.23
N ASP A 94 22.63 12.68 38.30
CA ASP A 94 23.68 13.20 39.18
C ASP A 94 24.40 12.08 39.93
N ASN A 95 23.80 10.92 40.13
CA ASN A 95 24.38 9.76 40.79
C ASN A 95 25.00 8.71 39.84
N TYR A 96 25.10 9.00 38.54
CA TYR A 96 25.78 8.12 37.60
C TYR A 96 27.30 8.24 37.74
N TRP A 97 27.96 7.07 37.84
CA TRP A 97 29.42 6.94 37.78
C TRP A 97 29.83 6.00 36.66
N PRO A 98 30.85 6.35 35.86
CA PRO A 98 31.23 5.57 34.66
C PRO A 98 31.97 4.25 34.97
N THR A 99 31.61 3.56 36.04
CA THR A 99 32.11 2.21 36.40
C THR A 99 31.30 1.11 35.74
N GLN A 100 30.18 1.43 35.15
CA GLN A 100 29.24 0.54 34.45
C GLN A 100 28.68 1.23 33.22
N THR A 101 28.11 0.47 32.29
CA THR A 101 27.46 1.09 31.12
C THR A 101 26.17 1.79 31.54
N TYR A 102 25.69 2.74 30.72
CA TYR A 102 24.41 3.42 30.97
C TYR A 102 23.24 2.40 31.06
N GLY A 103 23.25 1.36 30.21
CA GLY A 103 22.26 0.28 30.25
C GLY A 103 22.24 -0.45 31.61
N GLN A 104 23.40 -0.88 32.07
CA GLN A 104 23.55 -1.54 33.39
C GLN A 104 23.11 -0.61 34.55
N TYR A 105 23.47 0.67 34.48
CA TYR A 105 23.06 1.63 35.50
C TYR A 105 21.57 1.81 35.57
N LEU A 106 20.92 2.06 34.42
CA LEU A 106 19.46 2.23 34.35
C LEU A 106 18.70 0.97 34.78
N ALA A 107 19.21 -0.21 34.45
CA ALA A 107 18.63 -1.47 34.91
C ALA A 107 18.69 -1.63 36.44
N SER A 108 19.72 -1.07 37.10
CA SER A 108 19.85 -1.09 38.56
C SER A 108 18.91 -0.12 39.30
N LYS A 109 18.17 0.73 38.56
CA LYS A 109 17.28 1.76 39.11
C LYS A 109 15.80 1.43 38.78
N PRO A 110 15.14 0.63 39.62
CA PRO A 110 13.81 0.07 39.30
C PRO A 110 12.69 1.10 39.09
N VAL A 111 12.91 2.36 39.46
CA VAL A 111 11.86 3.39 39.45
C VAL A 111 11.73 4.10 38.08
N THR A 112 12.70 3.95 37.19
CA THR A 112 12.80 4.85 36.03
C THR A 112 12.18 4.35 34.74
N LEU A 113 12.45 3.12 34.32
CA LEU A 113 12.04 2.63 32.99
C LEU A 113 11.22 1.33 33.02
N HIS A 114 11.20 0.60 34.12
CA HIS A 114 10.76 -0.80 34.19
C HIS A 114 9.29 -1.03 33.82
N GLN A 115 8.46 -0.02 33.89
CA GLN A 115 7.04 -0.08 33.54
C GLN A 115 6.74 0.75 32.30
N MET A 116 7.65 0.76 31.32
CA MET A 116 7.47 1.55 30.11
C MET A 116 7.58 0.70 28.83
N TYR A 117 6.78 1.05 27.85
CA TYR A 117 7.04 0.79 26.44
C TYR A 117 7.73 2.03 25.89
N ILE A 118 8.93 1.89 25.36
CA ILE A 118 9.75 3.02 24.87
C ILE A 118 9.89 2.92 23.36
N TYR A 119 9.16 3.76 22.63
CA TYR A 119 9.25 3.87 21.20
C TYR A 119 10.29 4.93 20.83
N VAL A 120 11.40 4.50 20.25
CA VAL A 120 12.48 5.39 19.79
C VAL A 120 12.36 5.56 18.29
N LYS A 121 11.97 6.75 17.84
CA LYS A 121 11.83 7.05 16.41
C LYS A 121 13.06 7.78 15.85
N GLY A 122 13.31 7.57 14.55
CA GLY A 122 14.30 8.34 13.82
C GLY A 122 15.76 7.98 14.13
N ILE A 123 16.04 6.76 14.56
CA ILE A 123 17.42 6.31 14.76
C ILE A 123 18.15 6.31 13.41
N HIS A 124 19.19 7.17 13.31
CA HIS A 124 19.98 7.26 12.10
C HIS A 124 20.84 6.00 11.91
N ARG A 125 21.09 5.64 10.65
CA ARG A 125 21.84 4.42 10.28
C ARG A 125 23.16 4.27 11.03
N ASP A 126 23.90 5.36 11.21
CA ASP A 126 25.22 5.36 11.87
C ASP A 126 25.13 5.19 13.39
N GLU A 127 23.95 5.24 13.98
CA GLU A 127 23.71 5.16 15.42
C GLU A 127 22.99 3.88 15.83
N CYS A 128 22.52 3.08 14.86
CA CYS A 128 21.80 1.83 15.13
C CYS A 128 22.55 0.91 16.09
N GLU A 129 23.87 0.70 15.84
CA GLU A 129 24.72 -0.17 16.67
C GLU A 129 24.79 0.30 18.12
N ALA A 130 24.90 1.60 18.34
CA ALA A 130 24.97 2.18 19.69
C ALA A 130 23.63 1.98 20.45
N TRP A 131 22.49 2.13 19.76
CA TRP A 131 21.17 1.87 20.34
C TRP A 131 20.96 0.39 20.66
N PHE A 132 21.36 -0.53 19.77
CA PHE A 132 21.25 -1.96 20.00
C PHE A 132 22.14 -2.40 21.18
N GLN A 133 23.37 -1.90 21.23
CA GLN A 133 24.27 -2.17 22.33
C GLN A 133 23.72 -1.69 23.67
N PHE A 134 23.17 -0.47 23.72
CA PHE A 134 22.56 0.10 24.92
C PHE A 134 21.38 -0.76 25.41
N VAL A 135 20.45 -1.13 24.50
CA VAL A 135 19.29 -1.94 24.89
C VAL A 135 19.72 -3.35 25.31
N ARG A 136 20.70 -3.94 24.64
CA ARG A 136 21.28 -5.22 25.06
C ARG A 136 21.84 -5.14 26.46
N ASP A 137 22.71 -4.18 26.74
CA ASP A 137 23.33 -4.02 28.06
C ASP A 137 22.30 -3.80 29.17
N TYR A 138 21.21 -3.09 28.83
CA TYR A 138 20.07 -2.90 29.73
C TYR A 138 19.36 -4.23 30.03
N LEU A 139 18.98 -4.98 28.99
CA LEU A 139 18.23 -6.23 29.13
C LEU A 139 19.06 -7.35 29.80
N GLU A 140 20.34 -7.48 29.47
CA GLU A 140 21.24 -8.49 30.05
C GLU A 140 21.50 -8.25 31.56
N SER A 141 21.15 -7.05 32.07
CA SER A 141 21.32 -6.73 33.47
C SER A 141 20.18 -7.24 34.37
N PHE A 142 19.11 -7.78 33.77
CA PHE A 142 17.98 -8.31 34.53
C PHE A 142 18.10 -9.83 34.70
N PRO A 143 17.67 -10.35 35.86
CA PRO A 143 17.45 -11.79 36.01
C PRO A 143 16.27 -12.25 35.13
N GLU A 144 16.23 -13.52 34.79
CA GLU A 144 15.13 -14.13 34.06
C GLU A 144 13.78 -13.81 34.72
N ASN A 145 12.78 -13.44 33.94
CA ASN A 145 11.42 -13.05 34.36
C ASN A 145 11.31 -11.77 35.22
N ALA A 146 12.33 -10.94 35.28
CA ALA A 146 12.21 -9.63 35.90
C ALA A 146 11.49 -8.65 34.98
N GLN A 147 10.65 -7.79 35.54
CA GLN A 147 9.99 -6.74 34.78
C GLN A 147 11.01 -5.68 34.34
N HIS A 148 11.01 -5.37 33.05
CA HIS A 148 11.90 -4.39 32.43
C HIS A 148 11.15 -3.54 31.39
N ALA A 149 11.76 -2.46 30.90
CA ALA A 149 11.23 -1.73 29.77
C ALA A 149 11.29 -2.58 28.48
N VAL A 150 10.29 -2.40 27.62
CA VAL A 150 10.28 -2.94 26.28
C VAL A 150 10.55 -1.83 25.29
N PHE A 151 11.61 -1.99 24.49
CA PHE A 151 12.01 -0.99 23.51
C PHE A 151 11.47 -1.34 22.12
N LEU A 152 10.93 -0.34 21.43
CA LEU A 152 10.61 -0.40 20.01
C LEU A 152 11.54 0.58 19.30
N LEU A 153 12.56 0.07 18.62
CA LEU A 153 13.60 0.87 17.97
C LEU A 153 13.30 0.99 16.48
N GLU A 154 12.94 2.18 16.06
CA GLU A 154 12.67 2.47 14.66
C GLU A 154 13.95 2.90 13.96
N VAL A 155 14.37 2.13 12.96
CA VAL A 155 15.63 2.27 12.27
C VAL A 155 15.47 2.26 10.74
N GLN A 156 16.48 2.78 10.06
CA GLN A 156 16.67 2.63 8.62
C GLN A 156 18.03 1.97 8.36
N CYS A 157 18.09 0.66 8.38
CA CYS A 157 19.36 -0.05 8.17
C CYS A 157 19.21 -1.20 7.16
N SER A 158 20.28 -1.51 6.45
CA SER A 158 20.26 -2.46 5.33
C SER A 158 20.35 -3.93 5.73
N SER A 159 20.77 -4.24 6.93
CA SER A 159 20.64 -5.58 7.59
C SER A 159 21.25 -5.49 8.98
N VAL A 160 20.60 -6.11 9.96
CA VAL A 160 21.19 -6.27 11.28
C VAL A 160 20.87 -7.68 11.75
N SER A 161 21.89 -8.44 12.13
CA SER A 161 21.74 -9.76 12.73
C SER A 161 22.73 -9.88 13.88
N GLY A 162 22.35 -10.59 14.93
CA GLY A 162 23.29 -10.98 15.98
C GLY A 162 22.94 -10.61 17.42
N TYR A 163 21.85 -9.88 17.64
CA TYR A 163 21.39 -9.53 18.98
C TYR A 163 20.26 -10.46 19.44
N ARG A 164 20.54 -11.42 20.30
CA ARG A 164 19.54 -12.41 20.76
C ARG A 164 18.38 -11.80 21.55
N GLN A 165 18.59 -10.65 22.16
CA GLN A 165 17.62 -9.94 22.99
C GLN A 165 16.69 -9.01 22.19
N LEU A 166 16.93 -8.86 20.88
CA LEU A 166 16.18 -7.98 20.00
C LEU A 166 15.52 -8.79 18.89
N THR A 167 14.23 -8.62 18.72
CA THR A 167 13.49 -9.18 17.58
C THR A 167 13.50 -8.19 16.43
N PHE A 168 13.99 -8.60 15.27
CA PHE A 168 14.04 -7.76 14.07
C PHE A 168 12.84 -8.01 13.17
N LEU A 169 12.09 -6.95 12.89
CA LEU A 169 10.97 -6.97 11.94
C LEU A 169 11.26 -5.96 10.83
N ASN A 170 11.40 -6.47 9.62
CA ASN A 170 11.65 -5.66 8.45
C ASN A 170 10.35 -5.42 7.69
N TYR A 171 9.92 -4.17 7.58
CA TYR A 171 8.67 -3.79 6.94
C TYR A 171 8.55 -4.31 5.49
N GLN A 172 9.66 -4.29 4.73
CA GLN A 172 9.69 -4.76 3.34
C GLN A 172 9.49 -6.27 3.18
N ASP A 173 9.67 -7.07 4.24
CA ASP A 173 9.38 -8.50 4.20
C ASP A 173 7.87 -8.80 4.28
N TYR A 174 7.08 -7.79 4.63
CA TYR A 174 5.62 -7.87 4.73
C TYR A 174 4.94 -7.16 3.58
N VAL A 175 5.27 -5.90 3.38
CA VAL A 175 4.56 -4.98 2.49
C VAL A 175 5.20 -4.97 1.10
N SER A 176 4.37 -5.05 0.09
CA SER A 176 4.74 -5.11 -1.33
C SER A 176 3.92 -4.14 -2.17
N ASP A 177 4.32 -3.95 -3.42
CA ASP A 177 3.72 -2.97 -4.33
C ASP A 177 2.21 -3.14 -4.53
N TYR A 178 1.69 -4.39 -4.47
CA TYR A 178 0.25 -4.62 -4.64
C TYR A 178 -0.60 -4.31 -3.40
N ASP A 179 0.01 -4.00 -2.25
CA ASP A 179 -0.76 -3.59 -1.06
C ASP A 179 -1.43 -2.23 -1.25
N GLY A 180 -0.88 -1.36 -2.10
CA GLY A 180 -1.53 -0.12 -2.53
C GLY A 180 -2.88 -0.38 -3.20
N LEU A 181 -2.93 -1.30 -4.16
CA LEU A 181 -4.18 -1.70 -4.80
C LEU A 181 -5.17 -2.33 -3.80
N MET A 182 -4.69 -3.15 -2.86
CA MET A 182 -5.53 -3.74 -1.81
C MET A 182 -6.17 -2.67 -0.92
N LEU A 183 -5.42 -1.63 -0.57
CA LEU A 183 -5.97 -0.46 0.13
C LEU A 183 -7.04 0.24 -0.72
N CYS A 184 -6.75 0.55 -1.99
CA CYS A 184 -7.71 1.20 -2.89
C CYS A 184 -9.01 0.40 -3.02
N LEU A 185 -8.92 -0.93 -3.11
CA LEU A 185 -10.09 -1.82 -3.11
C LEU A 185 -10.87 -1.76 -1.79
N ALA A 186 -10.18 -1.66 -0.66
CA ALA A 186 -10.83 -1.52 0.65
C ALA A 186 -11.53 -0.15 0.79
N VAL A 187 -10.91 0.93 0.31
CA VAL A 187 -11.49 2.28 0.31
C VAL A 187 -12.72 2.35 -0.59
N THR A 188 -12.68 1.74 -1.78
CA THR A 188 -13.81 1.75 -2.72
C THR A 188 -14.94 0.78 -2.35
N ALA A 189 -14.69 -0.20 -1.48
CA ALA A 189 -15.65 -1.24 -1.11
C ALA A 189 -17.03 -0.71 -0.66
N PRO A 190 -17.16 0.36 0.16
CA PRO A 190 -18.44 0.89 0.62
C PRO A 190 -19.20 1.71 -0.43
N LEU A 191 -18.59 2.05 -1.58
CA LEU A 191 -19.23 2.86 -2.61
C LEU A 191 -20.51 2.20 -3.14
N ARG A 192 -21.54 3.01 -3.41
CA ARG A 192 -22.82 2.54 -3.97
C ARG A 192 -22.78 2.49 -5.50
N CYS A 193 -21.90 1.65 -6.03
CA CYS A 193 -21.76 1.40 -7.45
C CYS A 193 -21.45 -0.08 -7.74
N SER A 194 -21.34 -0.47 -9.01
CA SER A 194 -21.07 -1.85 -9.41
C SER A 194 -19.70 -2.32 -8.90
N SER A 195 -19.51 -3.63 -8.75
CA SER A 195 -18.19 -4.20 -8.41
C SER A 195 -17.10 -3.82 -9.44
N THR A 196 -17.46 -3.74 -10.70
CA THR A 196 -16.58 -3.32 -11.79
C THR A 196 -16.14 -1.87 -11.64
N GLN A 197 -17.07 -0.98 -11.30
CA GLN A 197 -16.74 0.43 -11.05
C GLN A 197 -15.80 0.58 -9.87
N LYS A 198 -16.03 -0.15 -8.78
CA LYS A 198 -15.14 -0.14 -7.61
C LYS A 198 -13.72 -0.57 -7.97
N GLN A 199 -13.59 -1.68 -8.71
CA GLN A 199 -12.29 -2.14 -9.20
C GLN A 199 -11.63 -1.12 -10.13
N TYR A 200 -12.40 -0.55 -11.06
CA TYR A 200 -11.90 0.45 -12.01
C TYR A 200 -11.36 1.71 -11.29
N ILE A 201 -12.09 2.21 -10.29
CA ILE A 201 -11.66 3.34 -9.47
C ILE A 201 -10.37 2.98 -8.71
N ALA A 202 -10.32 1.80 -8.10
CA ALA A 202 -9.16 1.34 -7.35
C ALA A 202 -7.90 1.21 -8.24
N GLU A 203 -8.03 0.63 -9.43
CA GLU A 203 -6.92 0.52 -10.39
C GLU A 203 -6.43 1.90 -10.87
N ILE A 204 -7.34 2.83 -11.19
CA ILE A 204 -6.93 4.20 -11.57
C ILE A 204 -6.15 4.87 -10.43
N ALA A 205 -6.66 4.78 -9.20
CA ALA A 205 -6.04 5.41 -8.03
C ALA A 205 -4.63 4.87 -7.78
N ASP A 206 -4.48 3.55 -7.79
CA ASP A 206 -3.21 2.86 -7.58
C ASP A 206 -2.19 3.20 -8.68
N HIS A 207 -2.59 3.11 -9.95
CA HIS A 207 -1.70 3.42 -11.08
C HIS A 207 -1.28 4.90 -11.14
N ILE A 208 -2.18 5.84 -10.81
CA ILE A 208 -1.83 7.26 -10.74
C ILE A 208 -0.86 7.51 -9.59
N ALA A 209 -1.08 6.92 -8.43
CA ALA A 209 -0.25 7.14 -7.24
C ALA A 209 1.12 6.45 -7.35
N GLY A 210 1.19 5.29 -7.99
CA GLY A 210 2.41 4.47 -8.04
C GLY A 210 2.80 4.02 -6.63
N GLU A 211 4.03 4.26 -6.24
CA GLU A 211 4.55 3.85 -4.91
C GLU A 211 3.97 4.68 -3.74
N ASN A 212 3.29 5.79 -4.01
CA ASN A 212 2.75 6.64 -2.95
C ASN A 212 1.38 6.17 -2.47
N VAL A 213 1.38 5.27 -1.50
CA VAL A 213 0.16 4.65 -0.92
C VAL A 213 -0.80 5.68 -0.32
N GLU A 214 -0.30 6.77 0.26
CA GLU A 214 -1.15 7.83 0.83
C GLU A 214 -1.93 8.55 -0.27
N GLN A 215 -1.26 8.86 -1.39
CA GLN A 215 -1.93 9.42 -2.57
C GLN A 215 -2.93 8.44 -3.18
N ALA A 216 -2.59 7.14 -3.24
CA ALA A 216 -3.48 6.10 -3.74
C ALA A 216 -4.79 6.06 -2.94
N GLY A 217 -4.67 6.07 -1.61
CA GLY A 217 -5.83 6.10 -0.72
C GLY A 217 -6.69 7.35 -0.87
N GLN A 218 -6.08 8.54 -0.99
CA GLN A 218 -6.77 9.80 -1.21
C GLN A 218 -7.53 9.81 -2.55
N LEU A 219 -6.88 9.34 -3.62
CA LEU A 219 -7.52 9.23 -4.94
C LEU A 219 -8.69 8.24 -4.94
N ALA A 220 -8.53 7.09 -4.29
CA ALA A 220 -9.58 6.09 -4.19
C ALA A 220 -10.82 6.62 -3.43
N ASP A 221 -10.62 7.48 -2.43
CA ASP A 221 -11.70 8.09 -1.63
C ASP A 221 -12.56 9.08 -2.45
N GLU A 222 -12.01 9.68 -3.52
CA GLU A 222 -12.78 10.48 -4.48
C GLU A 222 -13.83 9.68 -5.26
N GLY A 223 -13.71 8.38 -5.27
CA GLY A 223 -14.71 7.46 -5.77
C GLY A 223 -15.07 7.72 -7.24
N VAL A 224 -16.37 7.90 -7.51
CA VAL A 224 -16.89 8.04 -8.88
C VAL A 224 -16.36 9.30 -9.56
N ALA A 225 -16.03 10.36 -8.83
CA ALA A 225 -15.47 11.59 -9.42
C ALA A 225 -14.12 11.31 -10.09
N LEU A 226 -13.26 10.47 -9.47
CA LEU A 226 -12.00 10.05 -10.08
C LEU A 226 -12.24 9.30 -11.41
N ALA A 227 -13.25 8.44 -11.48
CA ALA A 227 -13.55 7.69 -12.70
C ALA A 227 -14.12 8.58 -13.82
N GLN A 228 -14.90 9.61 -13.47
CA GLN A 228 -15.52 10.53 -14.42
C GLN A 228 -14.56 11.57 -15.00
N SER A 229 -13.73 12.17 -14.14
CA SER A 229 -12.82 13.28 -14.47
C SER A 229 -11.45 13.08 -13.84
N PRO A 230 -10.67 12.02 -14.23
CA PRO A 230 -9.42 11.68 -13.54
C PRO A 230 -8.42 12.85 -13.48
N LEU A 231 -8.21 13.54 -14.60
CA LEU A 231 -7.24 14.64 -14.70
C LEU A 231 -7.62 15.83 -13.80
N GLU A 232 -8.89 16.19 -13.78
CA GLU A 232 -9.41 17.29 -12.96
C GLU A 232 -9.31 16.94 -11.46
N THR A 233 -9.69 15.72 -11.09
CA THR A 233 -9.62 15.24 -9.71
C THR A 233 -8.19 15.26 -9.19
N VAL A 234 -7.24 14.70 -9.95
CA VAL A 234 -5.82 14.70 -9.59
C VAL A 234 -5.26 16.13 -9.52
N GLY A 235 -5.60 16.98 -10.51
CA GLY A 235 -5.17 18.38 -10.53
C GLY A 235 -5.69 19.18 -9.33
N THR A 236 -6.89 18.88 -8.84
CA THR A 236 -7.46 19.54 -7.66
C THR A 236 -6.82 19.05 -6.36
N LEU A 237 -6.69 17.73 -6.20
CA LEU A 237 -6.14 17.14 -4.98
C LEU A 237 -4.65 17.47 -4.77
N PHE A 238 -3.89 17.53 -5.85
CA PHE A 238 -2.44 17.68 -5.79
C PHE A 238 -1.93 18.98 -6.41
N ALA A 239 -2.76 20.03 -6.40
CA ALA A 239 -2.41 21.36 -6.92
C ALA A 239 -1.11 21.90 -6.31
N ASP A 240 -0.88 21.67 -5.02
CA ASP A 240 0.29 22.16 -4.28
C ASP A 240 1.57 21.38 -4.56
N TYR A 241 1.50 20.22 -5.21
CA TYR A 241 2.68 19.37 -5.49
C TYR A 241 3.50 19.84 -6.69
N GLY A 242 3.05 20.89 -7.42
CA GLY A 242 3.82 21.52 -8.50
C GLY A 242 4.08 20.60 -9.70
N TYR A 243 3.20 19.65 -9.97
CA TYR A 243 3.31 18.78 -11.14
C TYR A 243 3.28 19.58 -12.44
N ASN A 244 4.18 19.27 -13.36
CA ASN A 244 4.10 19.77 -14.72
C ASN A 244 2.80 19.23 -15.38
N SER A 245 1.95 20.11 -15.86
CA SER A 245 0.62 19.76 -16.40
C SER A 245 0.68 18.72 -17.52
N LYS A 246 1.70 18.76 -18.39
CA LYS A 246 1.86 17.78 -19.49
C LYS A 246 2.29 16.40 -19.01
N ASP A 247 3.12 16.34 -18.00
CA ASP A 247 3.58 15.07 -17.44
C ASP A 247 2.46 14.42 -16.61
N LEU A 248 1.69 15.23 -15.90
CA LEU A 248 0.50 14.79 -15.19
C LEU A 248 -0.54 14.21 -16.17
N GLU A 249 -0.84 14.90 -17.26
CA GLU A 249 -1.79 14.45 -18.29
C GLU A 249 -1.37 13.10 -18.86
N LYS A 250 -0.10 12.93 -19.21
CA LYS A 250 0.43 11.63 -19.70
C LYS A 250 0.31 10.51 -18.68
N ARG A 251 0.65 10.80 -17.42
CA ARG A 251 0.58 9.84 -16.33
C ARG A 251 -0.86 9.40 -16.07
N VAL A 252 -1.79 10.35 -15.99
CA VAL A 252 -3.21 10.06 -15.80
C VAL A 252 -3.76 9.27 -16.99
N HIS A 253 -3.42 9.65 -18.22
CA HIS A 253 -3.85 8.94 -19.44
C HIS A 253 -3.35 7.48 -19.41
N ALA A 254 -2.07 7.25 -19.10
CA ALA A 254 -1.50 5.92 -19.01
C ALA A 254 -2.22 5.07 -17.95
N ALA A 255 -2.43 5.62 -16.75
CA ALA A 255 -3.11 4.93 -15.65
C ALA A 255 -4.56 4.55 -15.99
N VAL A 256 -5.31 5.47 -16.61
CA VAL A 256 -6.68 5.21 -17.07
C VAL A 256 -6.70 4.13 -18.14
N TRP A 257 -5.80 4.20 -19.11
CA TRP A 257 -5.69 3.21 -20.18
C TRP A 257 -5.36 1.82 -19.61
N GLU A 258 -4.39 1.71 -18.70
CA GLU A 258 -4.02 0.45 -18.06
C GLU A 258 -5.18 -0.15 -17.25
N ALA A 259 -5.89 0.67 -16.48
CA ALA A 259 -7.09 0.24 -15.77
C ALA A 259 -8.19 -0.27 -16.73
N GLN A 260 -8.38 0.40 -17.86
CA GLN A 260 -9.34 -0.05 -18.88
C GLN A 260 -8.90 -1.36 -19.55
N ILE A 261 -7.63 -1.55 -19.84
CA ILE A 261 -7.11 -2.83 -20.36
C ILE A 261 -7.34 -3.94 -19.34
N LYS A 262 -7.08 -3.71 -18.06
CA LYS A 262 -7.25 -4.74 -17.02
C LYS A 262 -8.73 -5.08 -16.74
N ILE A 263 -9.59 -4.09 -16.66
CA ILE A 263 -10.96 -4.26 -16.15
C ILE A 263 -12.00 -4.30 -17.26
N ILE A 264 -11.85 -3.48 -18.30
CA ILE A 264 -12.87 -3.29 -19.34
C ILE A 264 -12.64 -4.24 -20.53
N PHE A 265 -11.40 -4.42 -20.95
CA PHE A 265 -11.09 -5.27 -22.11
C PHE A 265 -11.58 -6.74 -21.93
N PRO A 266 -11.43 -7.41 -20.77
CA PRO A 266 -11.99 -8.74 -20.58
C PRO A 266 -13.50 -8.81 -20.74
N LYS A 267 -14.24 -7.74 -20.41
CA LYS A 267 -15.71 -7.68 -20.63
C LYS A 267 -16.06 -7.58 -22.12
N MET A 268 -15.22 -6.93 -22.90
CA MET A 268 -15.41 -6.90 -24.36
C MET A 268 -15.24 -8.30 -24.94
N GLU A 269 -14.28 -9.09 -24.47
CA GLU A 269 -14.10 -10.48 -24.88
C GLU A 269 -15.25 -11.39 -24.40
N GLN A 270 -15.78 -11.15 -23.23
CA GLN A 270 -17.02 -11.83 -22.78
C GLN A 270 -18.21 -11.52 -23.68
N PHE A 271 -18.34 -10.25 -24.09
CA PHE A 271 -19.36 -9.87 -25.08
C PHE A 271 -19.14 -10.59 -26.42
N ARG A 272 -17.91 -10.60 -26.96
CA ARG A 272 -17.55 -11.31 -28.20
C ARG A 272 -17.98 -12.77 -28.14
N SER A 273 -17.58 -13.47 -27.10
CA SER A 273 -17.93 -14.89 -26.89
C SER A 273 -19.43 -15.12 -26.76
N ALA A 274 -20.13 -14.23 -26.06
CA ALA A 274 -21.60 -14.31 -25.92
C ALA A 274 -22.32 -14.04 -27.25
N PHE A 275 -21.81 -13.08 -28.03
CA PHE A 275 -22.35 -12.75 -29.35
C PHE A 275 -22.18 -13.94 -30.32
N ILE A 276 -21.00 -14.57 -30.38
CA ILE A 276 -20.74 -15.74 -31.19
C ILE A 276 -21.70 -16.87 -30.81
N ARG A 277 -21.85 -17.16 -29.52
CA ARG A 277 -22.79 -18.22 -29.07
C ARG A 277 -24.23 -17.92 -29.46
N LYS A 278 -24.69 -16.68 -29.33
CA LYS A 278 -26.05 -16.27 -29.71
C LYS A 278 -26.33 -16.47 -31.21
N HIS A 279 -25.32 -16.24 -32.06
CA HIS A 279 -25.47 -16.26 -33.52
C HIS A 279 -24.73 -17.42 -34.19
N HIS A 280 -24.37 -18.44 -33.43
CA HIS A 280 -23.50 -19.54 -33.87
C HIS A 280 -23.96 -20.21 -35.20
N GLU A 281 -25.21 -20.58 -35.29
CA GLU A 281 -25.75 -21.24 -36.51
C GLU A 281 -25.64 -20.35 -37.75
N LYS A 282 -25.92 -19.05 -37.60
CA LYS A 282 -25.83 -18.09 -38.70
C LYS A 282 -24.38 -17.87 -39.13
N LEU A 283 -23.45 -17.84 -38.17
CA LEU A 283 -22.01 -17.67 -38.41
C LEU A 283 -21.44 -18.94 -39.07
N MET A 284 -21.82 -20.15 -38.63
CA MET A 284 -21.44 -21.39 -39.24
C MET A 284 -21.87 -21.47 -40.72
N GLY A 285 -23.04 -20.93 -41.03
CA GLY A 285 -23.57 -20.88 -42.41
C GLY A 285 -22.75 -20.05 -43.40
N VAL A 286 -21.81 -19.23 -42.92
CA VAL A 286 -20.94 -18.38 -43.75
C VAL A 286 -19.46 -18.77 -43.68
N MET A 287 -19.13 -19.79 -42.88
CA MET A 287 -17.75 -20.33 -42.78
C MET A 287 -17.41 -21.22 -44.00
N PRO A 288 -16.12 -21.32 -44.39
CA PRO A 288 -14.97 -20.59 -43.86
C PRO A 288 -14.89 -19.12 -44.35
N VAL A 289 -14.25 -18.28 -43.57
CA VAL A 289 -14.01 -16.87 -43.93
C VAL A 289 -12.51 -16.57 -43.89
N ARG A 290 -12.08 -15.50 -44.58
CA ARG A 290 -10.72 -14.98 -44.46
C ARG A 290 -10.69 -13.75 -43.59
N ASN A 291 -9.71 -13.68 -42.69
CA ASN A 291 -9.44 -12.46 -41.87
C ASN A 291 -8.67 -11.42 -42.71
N SER A 292 -8.40 -10.26 -42.09
CA SER A 292 -7.63 -9.15 -42.71
C SER A 292 -6.19 -9.56 -43.10
N ASN A 293 -5.64 -10.56 -42.44
CA ASN A 293 -4.28 -11.06 -42.66
C ASN A 293 -4.21 -12.14 -43.75
N GLY A 294 -5.38 -12.51 -44.36
CA GLY A 294 -5.48 -13.53 -45.40
C GLY A 294 -5.55 -14.97 -44.88
N GLU A 295 -5.59 -15.18 -43.59
CA GLU A 295 -5.74 -16.50 -42.94
C GLU A 295 -7.20 -16.96 -43.04
N THR A 296 -7.37 -18.25 -43.29
CA THR A 296 -8.71 -18.85 -43.35
C THR A 296 -9.13 -19.34 -42.00
N ILE A 297 -10.26 -18.84 -41.53
CA ILE A 297 -10.89 -19.18 -40.24
C ILE A 297 -12.03 -20.15 -40.54
N TYR A 298 -12.09 -21.26 -39.82
CA TYR A 298 -13.08 -22.31 -40.01
C TYR A 298 -14.16 -22.31 -38.91
N GLU A 299 -13.80 -21.84 -37.69
CA GLU A 299 -14.69 -21.88 -36.55
C GLU A 299 -15.08 -20.46 -36.09
N PRO A 300 -16.36 -20.21 -35.77
CA PRO A 300 -16.80 -18.89 -35.27
C PRO A 300 -16.07 -18.39 -34.04
N ASP A 301 -15.63 -19.28 -33.16
CA ASP A 301 -14.94 -18.92 -31.92
C ASP A 301 -13.57 -18.24 -32.13
N GLU A 302 -12.98 -18.45 -33.32
CA GLU A 302 -11.72 -17.81 -33.73
C GLU A 302 -11.93 -16.38 -34.27
N LEU A 303 -13.19 -15.94 -34.47
CA LEU A 303 -13.49 -14.65 -35.08
C LEU A 303 -13.24 -13.48 -34.05
N GLU A 304 -12.37 -12.58 -34.41
CA GLU A 304 -12.20 -11.33 -33.71
C GLU A 304 -13.37 -10.37 -33.94
N LEU A 305 -13.57 -9.37 -33.05
CA LEU A 305 -14.63 -8.35 -33.16
C LEU A 305 -14.63 -7.63 -34.53
N GLY A 306 -13.45 -7.34 -35.09
CA GLY A 306 -13.32 -6.76 -36.43
C GLY A 306 -13.87 -7.61 -37.53
N THR A 307 -13.51 -8.88 -37.53
CA THR A 307 -13.98 -9.89 -38.53
C THR A 307 -15.46 -10.20 -38.35
N LEU A 308 -15.93 -10.33 -37.11
CA LEU A 308 -17.37 -10.47 -36.77
C LEU A 308 -18.20 -9.33 -37.36
N TYR A 309 -17.75 -8.06 -37.08
CA TYR A 309 -18.43 -6.90 -37.63
C TYR A 309 -18.49 -6.92 -39.16
N PHE A 310 -17.36 -7.23 -39.83
CA PHE A 310 -17.33 -7.33 -41.29
C PHE A 310 -18.28 -8.42 -41.83
N ILE A 311 -18.30 -9.59 -41.22
CA ILE A 311 -19.19 -10.71 -41.62
C ILE A 311 -20.66 -10.32 -41.41
N CYS A 312 -21.01 -9.74 -40.28
CA CYS A 312 -22.36 -9.29 -39.97
C CYS A 312 -22.85 -8.17 -40.90
N ASN A 313 -21.93 -7.36 -41.42
CA ASN A 313 -22.25 -6.31 -42.38
C ASN A 313 -22.42 -6.83 -43.81
N THR A 314 -21.78 -7.95 -44.19
CA THR A 314 -21.68 -8.37 -45.58
C THR A 314 -22.34 -9.72 -45.89
N LYS A 315 -22.36 -10.64 -44.96
CA LYS A 315 -22.73 -12.04 -45.21
C LYS A 315 -23.73 -12.65 -44.24
N CYS A 316 -23.79 -12.14 -43.00
CA CYS A 316 -24.57 -12.72 -41.91
C CYS A 316 -25.52 -11.67 -41.33
N HIS A 317 -26.80 -11.73 -41.67
CA HIS A 317 -27.75 -10.77 -41.14
C HIS A 317 -28.16 -11.15 -39.70
N VAL A 318 -27.80 -10.25 -38.76
CA VAL A 318 -28.23 -10.27 -37.36
C VAL A 318 -29.27 -9.17 -37.11
N GLU A 319 -29.93 -9.18 -35.94
CA GLU A 319 -30.86 -8.12 -35.54
C GLU A 319 -30.15 -6.78 -35.48
N GLN A 320 -30.81 -5.69 -35.86
CA GLN A 320 -30.25 -4.34 -35.90
C GLN A 320 -29.63 -3.95 -34.54
N LYS A 321 -30.30 -4.25 -33.44
CA LYS A 321 -29.83 -3.99 -32.08
C LYS A 321 -28.51 -4.73 -31.77
N ASP A 322 -28.36 -5.97 -32.19
CA ASP A 322 -27.15 -6.76 -31.98
C ASP A 322 -26.00 -6.23 -32.84
N TYR A 323 -26.31 -5.83 -34.07
CA TYR A 323 -25.33 -5.23 -34.99
C TYR A 323 -24.80 -3.90 -34.47
N GLU A 324 -25.68 -3.01 -34.00
CA GLU A 324 -25.30 -1.72 -33.40
C GLU A 324 -24.42 -1.93 -32.17
N LYS A 325 -24.80 -2.88 -31.32
CA LYS A 325 -23.99 -3.22 -30.13
C LYS A 325 -22.61 -3.77 -30.53
N LEU A 326 -22.54 -4.67 -31.51
CA LEU A 326 -21.28 -5.21 -32.04
C LEU A 326 -20.39 -4.09 -32.59
N ARG A 327 -20.96 -3.15 -33.33
CA ARG A 327 -20.26 -1.98 -33.83
C ARG A 327 -19.64 -1.16 -32.72
N SER A 328 -20.41 -0.83 -31.67
CA SER A 328 -19.95 -0.01 -30.57
C SER A 328 -18.82 -0.69 -29.76
N TYR A 329 -18.93 -2.02 -29.54
CA TYR A 329 -17.88 -2.78 -28.87
C TYR A 329 -16.59 -2.89 -29.70
N ARG A 330 -16.71 -3.01 -31.04
CA ARG A 330 -15.56 -2.97 -31.95
C ARG A 330 -14.87 -1.61 -31.91
N GLU A 331 -15.63 -0.50 -31.96
CA GLU A 331 -15.09 0.85 -31.89
C GLU A 331 -14.37 1.08 -30.55
N ALA A 332 -14.95 0.67 -29.43
CA ALA A 332 -14.35 0.74 -28.11
C ALA A 332 -13.03 -0.07 -28.03
N ARG A 333 -13.05 -1.31 -28.50
CA ARG A 333 -11.84 -2.17 -28.56
C ARG A 333 -10.73 -1.52 -29.38
N ASN A 334 -11.08 -0.93 -30.52
CA ASN A 334 -10.09 -0.27 -31.39
C ASN A 334 -9.47 0.97 -30.71
N LYS A 335 -10.24 1.80 -30.00
CA LYS A 335 -9.69 2.90 -29.19
C LYS A 335 -8.62 2.36 -28.25
N LEU A 336 -8.94 1.37 -27.42
CA LEU A 336 -7.99 0.81 -26.47
C LEU A 336 -6.74 0.19 -27.13
N ALA A 337 -6.91 -0.46 -28.30
CA ALA A 337 -5.78 -1.05 -29.05
C ALA A 337 -4.83 0.01 -29.63
N HIS A 338 -5.28 1.24 -29.79
CA HIS A 338 -4.51 2.38 -30.33
C HIS A 338 -4.08 3.39 -29.26
N TRP A 339 -3.96 2.94 -28.00
CA TRP A 339 -3.54 3.81 -26.88
C TRP A 339 -4.49 4.99 -26.62
N ASP A 340 -5.76 4.84 -26.98
CA ASP A 340 -6.82 5.81 -26.67
C ASP A 340 -7.67 5.30 -25.50
N ILE A 341 -8.36 6.18 -24.79
CA ILE A 341 -9.20 5.84 -23.65
C ILE A 341 -10.68 5.97 -23.98
N LEU A 342 -11.51 5.20 -23.31
CA LEU A 342 -12.96 5.35 -23.33
C LEU A 342 -13.39 6.39 -22.30
N SER A 343 -14.35 7.23 -22.66
CA SER A 343 -14.99 8.11 -21.68
C SER A 343 -15.81 7.27 -20.68
N TYR A 344 -16.09 7.86 -19.52
CA TYR A 344 -16.92 7.21 -18.52
C TYR A 344 -18.33 6.93 -19.07
N GLU A 345 -18.90 7.87 -19.82
CA GLU A 345 -20.21 7.76 -20.47
C GLU A 345 -20.23 6.65 -21.53
N ASP A 346 -19.16 6.52 -22.35
CA ASP A 346 -19.02 5.43 -23.31
C ASP A 346 -19.07 4.07 -22.62
N MET A 347 -18.32 3.92 -21.52
CA MET A 347 -18.29 2.66 -20.76
C MET A 347 -19.64 2.33 -20.11
N GLN A 348 -20.35 3.33 -19.58
CA GLN A 348 -21.70 3.14 -19.02
C GLN A 348 -22.70 2.74 -20.11
N SER A 349 -22.71 3.44 -21.25
CA SER A 349 -23.64 3.16 -22.36
C SER A 349 -23.47 1.75 -22.93
N LEU A 350 -22.25 1.23 -22.89
CA LEU A 350 -21.93 -0.13 -23.31
C LEU A 350 -22.23 -1.18 -22.22
N GLY A 351 -22.54 -0.77 -20.99
CA GLY A 351 -22.73 -1.67 -19.85
C GLY A 351 -21.44 -2.37 -19.42
N LEU A 352 -20.32 -1.67 -19.55
CA LEU A 352 -18.98 -2.15 -19.16
C LEU A 352 -18.63 -1.84 -17.69
N LEU A 353 -19.32 -0.85 -17.10
CA LEU A 353 -19.15 -0.44 -15.69
C LEU A 353 -20.31 -0.92 -14.81
#